data_5b1e5de57eb017f61cacc804e28ea42a
#
_entry.id   5b1e5de57eb017f61cacc804e28ea42a
#
_cell.length_a   1.000
_cell.length_b   1.000
_cell.length_c   1.000
_cell.angle_alpha   90.00
_cell.angle_beta   90.00
_cell.angle_gamma   90.00
#
_symmetry.space_group_name_H-M   'P 1'
#
loop_
_entity.id
_entity.type
_entity.pdbx_description
1 polymer ?
#
loop_
_entity_poly.entity_id
_entity_poly.type
_entity_poly.pdbx_seq_one_letter_code
_entity_poly.pdbx_strand_id
1 'polypeptide(L)'
;MGGTVKFGIEAESDGFNPTANRWAVSGYMIGNAVFDPLAAYDASGKWQPYLAKSFTPNADYKTWTITMRAGVNFSDGTPVNGAAVAKSLGSAMADPLIGITLRNIASVTADPADPLVAIVATVDPWASFPAQMTAQPGYVVAPAQLDAGAPASSNQPIGSGPFIQKEWIPDNHWMGTRNPNYWRSDEKGNKLPYLDSVEFRPIVDSSTRASALLSGDITMMQTSSWIDINKLRSEASAGTIQLVADHGETEENFILFNTTKAPADDVRVRLGLAWCTDRDQYLTANEEPLDRAADSQFAPDSPYYVKTDFPNNDVAKGKALIDAYKVDHPGDVTIVLGAAPTPVGIANMSLLAQQWGRCGVTVQQKTTEQSKFIIDTATGQYTANIWRQFAASDPDGDYHWWAGRNATGVLTVNFARLNDPQINEALDKARATPDEAVRKEAYATLQKRQTELVPYIWFSHTQWVIGAAKNIRNITNVSLPDGQPSAPMLAGFDGAVRLTQTWIE
;
A
#
# COMPACT_ATOMS: atom_id res chain seq x y z
N MET A 1 23.66 -20.35 -7.18
CA MET A 1 22.24 -20.07 -7.57
C MET A 1 21.44 -21.31 -7.23
N GLY A 2 20.17 -21.15 -6.86
CA GLY A 2 19.32 -22.22 -6.33
C GLY A 2 18.98 -21.99 -4.87
N GLY A 3 18.37 -22.99 -4.21
CA GLY A 3 17.95 -22.96 -2.81
C GLY A 3 16.59 -22.32 -2.58
N THR A 4 16.18 -22.29 -1.30
CA THR A 4 14.88 -21.80 -0.86
C THR A 4 15.05 -20.62 0.08
N VAL A 5 14.39 -19.49 -0.20
CA VAL A 5 14.21 -18.41 0.76
C VAL A 5 12.93 -18.67 1.56
N LYS A 6 13.04 -18.64 2.89
CA LYS A 6 11.91 -18.64 3.82
C LYS A 6 11.72 -17.23 4.34
N PHE A 7 10.62 -16.60 3.94
CA PHE A 7 10.34 -15.19 4.23
C PHE A 7 9.20 -15.05 5.24
N GLY A 8 9.47 -14.44 6.39
CA GLY A 8 8.44 -14.11 7.37
C GLY A 8 7.69 -12.84 6.98
N ILE A 9 6.38 -12.95 6.75
CA ILE A 9 5.47 -11.86 6.40
C ILE A 9 4.55 -11.50 7.57
N GLU A 10 4.02 -10.27 7.59
CA GLU A 10 3.30 -9.74 8.76
C GLU A 10 1.86 -10.25 8.91
N ALA A 11 1.26 -10.76 7.85
CA ALA A 11 -0.12 -11.23 7.89
C ALA A 11 -0.40 -12.31 6.83
N GLU A 12 -1.46 -13.06 7.01
CA GLU A 12 -2.05 -13.92 5.98
C GLU A 12 -2.83 -13.09 4.97
N SER A 13 -2.91 -13.56 3.73
CA SER A 13 -3.74 -12.98 2.67
C SER A 13 -5.06 -13.74 2.53
N ASP A 14 -6.13 -13.05 2.14
CA ASP A 14 -7.44 -13.66 1.86
C ASP A 14 -7.50 -14.38 0.50
N GLY A 15 -6.39 -14.42 -0.22
CA GLY A 15 -6.21 -15.11 -1.51
C GLY A 15 -5.29 -14.36 -2.49
N PHE A 16 -5.12 -14.96 -3.67
CA PHE A 16 -4.12 -14.53 -4.65
C PHE A 16 -4.73 -14.18 -6.02
N ASN A 17 -5.94 -13.64 -6.02
CA ASN A 17 -6.53 -13.03 -7.21
C ASN A 17 -6.43 -11.50 -7.09
N PRO A 18 -5.52 -10.81 -7.81
CA PRO A 18 -5.35 -9.36 -7.72
C PRO A 18 -6.59 -8.57 -8.17
N THR A 19 -7.54 -9.20 -8.84
CA THR A 19 -8.78 -8.53 -9.28
C THR A 19 -9.92 -8.64 -8.26
N ALA A 20 -9.75 -9.37 -7.13
CA ALA A 20 -10.83 -9.62 -6.17
C ALA A 20 -10.38 -9.68 -4.70
N ASN A 21 -9.15 -10.14 -4.41
CA ASN A 21 -8.65 -10.25 -3.04
C ASN A 21 -8.06 -8.91 -2.54
N ARG A 22 -7.96 -8.77 -1.22
CA ARG A 22 -7.50 -7.54 -0.58
C ARG A 22 -6.05 -7.70 -0.15
N TRP A 23 -5.16 -7.05 -0.88
CA TRP A 23 -3.75 -7.13 -0.61
C TRP A 23 -3.27 -5.95 0.24
N ALA A 24 -2.66 -6.25 1.38
CA ALA A 24 -1.68 -5.44 2.05
C ALA A 24 -0.28 -5.92 1.63
N VAL A 25 0.78 -5.42 2.25
CA VAL A 25 2.18 -5.75 1.90
C VAL A 25 2.43 -7.25 1.77
N SER A 26 1.87 -8.09 2.65
CA SER A 26 1.99 -9.55 2.58
C SER A 26 1.40 -10.15 1.30
N GLY A 27 0.24 -9.67 0.87
CA GLY A 27 -0.37 -10.08 -0.39
C GLY A 27 0.45 -9.67 -1.60
N TYR A 28 1.05 -8.47 -1.59
CA TYR A 28 1.97 -8.03 -2.63
C TYR A 28 3.26 -8.85 -2.68
N MET A 29 3.79 -9.31 -1.53
CA MET A 29 4.96 -10.20 -1.51
C MET A 29 4.71 -11.49 -2.29
N ILE A 30 3.57 -12.15 -2.05
CA ILE A 30 3.17 -13.36 -2.77
C ILE A 30 2.75 -13.02 -4.21
N GLY A 31 2.04 -11.91 -4.41
CA GLY A 31 1.66 -11.41 -5.73
C GLY A 31 2.87 -11.20 -6.64
N ASN A 32 3.95 -10.60 -6.13
CA ASN A 32 5.21 -10.43 -6.87
C ASN A 32 5.94 -11.75 -7.19
N ALA A 33 5.64 -12.82 -6.47
CA ALA A 33 6.16 -14.15 -6.79
C ALA A 33 5.41 -14.79 -7.97
N VAL A 34 4.09 -14.56 -8.06
CA VAL A 34 3.23 -15.24 -9.04
C VAL A 34 2.93 -14.42 -10.29
N PHE A 35 2.79 -13.11 -10.14
CA PHE A 35 2.35 -12.21 -11.21
C PHE A 35 3.41 -11.16 -11.52
N ASP A 36 3.31 -10.59 -12.72
CA ASP A 36 4.02 -9.36 -13.08
C ASP A 36 3.01 -8.22 -13.25
N PRO A 37 3.30 -6.99 -12.75
CA PRO A 37 2.47 -5.82 -12.99
C PRO A 37 2.73 -5.25 -14.39
N LEU A 38 1.78 -4.49 -14.92
CA LEU A 38 1.95 -3.78 -16.20
C LEU A 38 3.05 -2.71 -16.13
N ALA A 39 3.19 -2.03 -14.99
CA ALA A 39 4.23 -1.04 -14.73
C ALA A 39 4.88 -1.26 -13.35
N ALA A 40 6.04 -0.65 -13.11
CA ALA A 40 6.72 -0.65 -11.81
C ALA A 40 7.49 0.64 -11.63
N TYR A 41 7.77 1.04 -10.37
CA TYR A 41 8.60 2.21 -10.09
C TYR A 41 10.10 1.89 -10.22
N ASP A 42 10.85 2.81 -10.83
CA ASP A 42 12.30 2.81 -10.80
C ASP A 42 12.83 3.45 -9.50
N ALA A 43 14.16 3.39 -9.32
CA ALA A 43 14.82 3.93 -8.13
C ALA A 43 14.67 5.46 -7.95
N SER A 44 14.18 6.18 -8.95
CA SER A 44 13.86 7.61 -8.87
C SER A 44 12.39 7.88 -8.51
N GLY A 45 11.59 6.83 -8.25
CA GLY A 45 10.16 6.94 -7.99
C GLY A 45 9.30 7.21 -9.23
N LYS A 46 9.84 7.04 -10.45
CA LYS A 46 9.09 7.18 -11.70
C LYS A 46 8.59 5.82 -12.16
N TRP A 47 7.34 5.78 -12.63
CA TRP A 47 6.81 4.56 -13.23
C TRP A 47 7.54 4.23 -14.54
N GLN A 48 7.78 2.96 -14.78
CA GLN A 48 8.39 2.39 -15.98
C GLN A 48 7.53 1.21 -16.46
N PRO A 49 7.49 0.92 -17.76
CA PRO A 49 6.86 -0.29 -18.27
C PRO A 49 7.52 -1.54 -17.67
N TYR A 50 6.71 -2.52 -17.23
CA TYR A 50 7.22 -3.80 -16.73
C TYR A 50 6.77 -4.97 -17.61
N LEU A 51 5.56 -5.51 -17.42
CA LEU A 51 4.97 -6.52 -18.31
C LEU A 51 4.49 -5.87 -19.62
N ALA A 52 3.98 -4.66 -19.56
CA ALA A 52 3.82 -3.84 -20.75
C ALA A 52 5.18 -3.45 -21.33
N LYS A 53 5.23 -3.30 -22.66
CA LYS A 53 6.37 -2.72 -23.38
C LYS A 53 6.27 -1.19 -23.40
N SER A 54 5.06 -0.66 -23.52
CA SER A 54 4.82 0.78 -23.54
C SER A 54 3.41 1.16 -23.15
N PHE A 55 3.27 2.40 -22.70
CA PHE A 55 2.00 3.11 -22.50
C PHE A 55 2.04 4.36 -23.36
N THR A 56 1.07 4.54 -24.26
CA THR A 56 1.00 5.68 -25.15
C THR A 56 -0.35 6.38 -24.98
N PRO A 57 -0.40 7.63 -24.50
CA PRO A 57 -1.63 8.39 -24.39
C PRO A 57 -2.01 9.02 -25.74
N ASN A 58 -3.29 9.35 -25.88
CA ASN A 58 -3.71 10.35 -26.86
C ASN A 58 -3.50 11.77 -26.32
N ALA A 59 -3.79 12.80 -27.13
CA ALA A 59 -3.47 14.19 -26.81
C ALA A 59 -4.17 14.74 -25.56
N ASP A 60 -5.34 14.22 -25.18
CA ASP A 60 -6.13 14.66 -24.03
C ASP A 60 -6.08 13.72 -22.82
N TYR A 61 -5.19 12.72 -22.85
CA TYR A 61 -5.03 11.69 -21.79
C TYR A 61 -6.31 10.91 -21.47
N LYS A 62 -7.26 10.83 -22.40
CA LYS A 62 -8.50 10.03 -22.24
C LYS A 62 -8.44 8.68 -22.90
N THR A 63 -7.40 8.39 -23.66
CA THR A 63 -7.18 7.07 -24.27
C THR A 63 -5.73 6.68 -24.11
N TRP A 64 -5.50 5.46 -23.60
CA TRP A 64 -4.19 4.88 -23.44
C TRP A 64 -4.08 3.60 -24.26
N THR A 65 -3.02 3.51 -25.06
CA THR A 65 -2.64 2.29 -25.75
C THR A 65 -1.57 1.57 -24.91
N ILE A 66 -1.88 0.37 -24.43
CA ILE A 66 -0.95 -0.50 -23.72
C ILE A 66 -0.45 -1.55 -24.71
N THR A 67 0.84 -1.51 -25.05
CA THR A 67 1.47 -2.54 -25.90
C THR A 67 2.16 -3.55 -25.02
N MET A 68 1.85 -4.83 -25.16
CA MET A 68 2.45 -5.92 -24.40
C MET A 68 3.79 -6.37 -24.99
N ARG A 69 4.66 -6.97 -24.16
CA ARG A 69 5.88 -7.62 -24.63
C ARG A 69 5.53 -8.92 -25.37
N ALA A 70 6.12 -9.13 -26.53
CA ALA A 70 5.91 -10.34 -27.30
C ALA A 70 6.58 -11.56 -26.64
N GLY A 71 5.98 -12.74 -26.77
CA GLY A 71 6.54 -14.02 -26.32
C GLY A 71 6.44 -14.27 -24.83
N VAL A 72 5.70 -13.46 -24.08
CA VAL A 72 5.42 -13.70 -22.66
C VAL A 72 4.20 -14.62 -22.53
N ASN A 73 4.33 -15.65 -21.68
CA ASN A 73 3.24 -16.57 -21.37
C ASN A 73 2.95 -16.59 -19.86
N PHE A 74 1.72 -16.89 -19.51
CA PHE A 74 1.34 -17.31 -18.17
C PHE A 74 1.92 -18.68 -17.81
N SER A 75 1.88 -19.05 -16.54
CA SER A 75 2.39 -20.34 -16.06
C SER A 75 1.63 -21.55 -16.61
N ASP A 76 0.41 -21.38 -17.11
CA ASP A 76 -0.37 -22.40 -17.82
C ASP A 76 -0.02 -22.53 -19.31
N GLY A 77 0.92 -21.71 -19.82
CA GLY A 77 1.36 -21.69 -21.20
C GLY A 77 0.53 -20.80 -22.13
N THR A 78 -0.56 -20.20 -21.66
CA THR A 78 -1.37 -19.28 -22.48
C THR A 78 -0.64 -17.93 -22.66
N PRO A 79 -0.82 -17.23 -23.80
CA PRO A 79 -0.09 -15.99 -24.06
C PRO A 79 -0.62 -14.80 -23.23
N VAL A 80 0.31 -13.98 -22.75
CA VAL A 80 0.00 -12.65 -22.20
C VAL A 80 -0.15 -11.68 -23.35
N ASN A 81 -1.38 -11.22 -23.59
CA ASN A 81 -1.74 -10.37 -24.72
C ASN A 81 -2.76 -9.30 -24.36
N GLY A 82 -3.14 -8.45 -25.30
CA GLY A 82 -4.12 -7.38 -25.10
C GLY A 82 -5.49 -7.86 -24.60
N ALA A 83 -5.93 -9.05 -25.04
CA ALA A 83 -7.19 -9.64 -24.60
C ALA A 83 -7.11 -10.10 -23.13
N ALA A 84 -5.98 -10.67 -22.69
CA ALA A 84 -5.76 -11.03 -21.30
C ALA A 84 -5.74 -9.79 -20.38
N VAL A 85 -5.08 -8.71 -20.81
CA VAL A 85 -5.08 -7.41 -20.10
C VAL A 85 -6.50 -6.86 -20.01
N ALA A 86 -7.26 -6.83 -21.11
CA ALA A 86 -8.64 -6.34 -21.12
C ALA A 86 -9.53 -7.15 -20.17
N LYS A 87 -9.38 -8.48 -20.14
CA LYS A 87 -10.14 -9.37 -19.26
C LYS A 87 -9.75 -9.15 -17.78
N SER A 88 -8.45 -9.03 -17.49
CA SER A 88 -7.94 -8.81 -16.13
C SER A 88 -8.42 -7.47 -15.56
N LEU A 89 -8.23 -6.38 -16.29
CA LEU A 89 -8.72 -5.05 -15.88
C LEU A 89 -10.25 -5.00 -15.80
N GLY A 90 -10.95 -5.64 -16.75
CA GLY A 90 -12.41 -5.76 -16.70
C GLY A 90 -12.92 -6.49 -15.46
N SER A 91 -12.22 -7.55 -15.04
CA SER A 91 -12.51 -8.26 -13.79
C SER A 91 -12.28 -7.37 -12.56
N ALA A 92 -11.16 -6.64 -12.52
CA ALA A 92 -10.86 -5.70 -11.43
C ALA A 92 -11.89 -4.56 -11.36
N MET A 93 -12.33 -4.02 -12.50
CA MET A 93 -13.39 -2.99 -12.57
C MET A 93 -14.73 -3.48 -12.05
N ALA A 94 -15.03 -4.77 -12.18
CA ALA A 94 -16.28 -5.39 -11.73
C ALA A 94 -16.29 -5.70 -10.22
N ASP A 95 -15.13 -5.75 -9.56
CA ASP A 95 -15.05 -5.98 -8.12
C ASP A 95 -15.58 -4.78 -7.33
N PRO A 96 -16.41 -4.99 -6.28
CA PRO A 96 -17.03 -3.91 -5.54
C PRO A 96 -16.05 -2.98 -4.80
N LEU A 97 -14.85 -3.44 -4.45
CA LEU A 97 -13.85 -2.66 -3.73
C LEU A 97 -12.73 -2.19 -4.66
N ILE A 98 -12.10 -3.10 -5.39
CA ILE A 98 -10.99 -2.79 -6.30
C ILE A 98 -11.46 -1.89 -7.44
N GLY A 99 -12.66 -2.15 -8.00
CA GLY A 99 -13.25 -1.35 -9.05
C GLY A 99 -13.44 0.13 -8.71
N ILE A 100 -13.53 0.47 -7.41
CA ILE A 100 -13.58 1.88 -6.99
C ILE A 100 -12.30 2.63 -7.41
N THR A 101 -11.15 1.99 -7.36
CA THR A 101 -9.86 2.59 -7.74
C THR A 101 -9.76 2.84 -9.25
N LEU A 102 -10.58 2.13 -10.04
CA LEU A 102 -10.61 2.16 -11.50
C LEU A 102 -11.83 2.90 -12.08
N ARG A 103 -12.61 3.59 -11.27
CA ARG A 103 -13.86 4.29 -11.69
C ARG A 103 -13.67 5.28 -12.83
N ASN A 104 -12.46 5.78 -13.05
CA ASN A 104 -12.15 6.66 -14.18
C ASN A 104 -11.96 5.89 -15.50
N ILE A 105 -11.87 4.56 -15.48
CA ILE A 105 -11.84 3.75 -16.70
C ILE A 105 -13.27 3.55 -17.19
N ALA A 106 -13.55 4.03 -18.42
CA ALA A 106 -14.83 3.82 -19.10
C ALA A 106 -14.89 2.45 -19.78
N SER A 107 -13.78 2.01 -20.41
CA SER A 107 -13.70 0.71 -21.06
C SER A 107 -12.25 0.24 -21.23
N VAL A 108 -12.08 -1.07 -21.31
CA VAL A 108 -10.82 -1.72 -21.70
C VAL A 108 -11.13 -2.75 -22.78
N THR A 109 -10.46 -2.65 -23.94
CA THR A 109 -10.67 -3.55 -25.08
C THR A 109 -9.35 -4.01 -25.66
N ALA A 110 -9.32 -5.22 -26.22
CA ALA A 110 -8.21 -5.64 -27.07
C ALA A 110 -8.31 -4.96 -28.45
N ASP A 111 -7.16 -4.62 -29.04
CA ASP A 111 -7.12 -4.12 -30.42
C ASP A 111 -7.35 -5.30 -31.39
N PRO A 112 -8.36 -5.22 -32.29
CA PRO A 112 -8.59 -6.30 -33.26
C PRO A 112 -7.48 -6.43 -34.31
N ALA A 113 -6.67 -5.40 -34.51
CA ALA A 113 -5.58 -5.37 -35.51
C ALA A 113 -4.24 -5.87 -34.93
N ASP A 114 -4.00 -5.70 -33.63
CA ASP A 114 -2.76 -6.14 -32.97
C ASP A 114 -3.07 -6.90 -31.67
N PRO A 115 -2.85 -8.21 -31.63
CA PRO A 115 -3.13 -9.02 -30.44
C PRO A 115 -2.32 -8.62 -29.19
N LEU A 116 -1.22 -7.89 -29.35
CA LEU A 116 -0.41 -7.41 -28.22
C LEU A 116 -0.92 -6.09 -27.62
N VAL A 117 -1.98 -5.50 -28.18
CA VAL A 117 -2.46 -4.18 -27.78
C VAL A 117 -3.77 -4.27 -27.00
N ALA A 118 -3.81 -3.59 -25.85
CA ALA A 118 -5.04 -3.23 -25.14
C ALA A 118 -5.24 -1.71 -25.20
N ILE A 119 -6.50 -1.29 -25.36
CA ILE A 119 -6.91 0.12 -25.41
C ILE A 119 -7.74 0.40 -24.16
N VAL A 120 -7.34 1.39 -23.38
CA VAL A 120 -8.05 1.87 -22.19
C VAL A 120 -8.63 3.24 -22.50
N ALA A 121 -9.95 3.38 -22.41
CA ALA A 121 -10.63 4.68 -22.47
C ALA A 121 -11.01 5.12 -21.06
N THR A 122 -10.81 6.41 -20.74
CA THR A 122 -11.15 7.01 -19.45
C THR A 122 -12.27 8.03 -19.58
N VAL A 123 -13.00 8.23 -18.48
CA VAL A 123 -14.10 9.23 -18.41
C VAL A 123 -13.51 10.64 -18.44
N ASP A 124 -12.54 10.88 -17.54
CA ASP A 124 -11.84 12.16 -17.40
C ASP A 124 -10.36 11.99 -17.80
N PRO A 125 -9.63 13.07 -18.15
CA PRO A 125 -8.20 13.00 -18.43
C PRO A 125 -7.44 12.33 -17.27
N TRP A 126 -6.52 11.42 -17.60
CA TRP A 126 -5.74 10.69 -16.60
C TRP A 126 -4.27 10.57 -17.03
N ALA A 127 -3.52 11.66 -16.84
CA ALA A 127 -2.11 11.72 -17.28
C ALA A 127 -1.19 10.76 -16.52
N SER A 128 -1.52 10.42 -15.28
CA SER A 128 -0.79 9.50 -14.40
C SER A 128 -1.30 8.05 -14.45
N PHE A 129 -2.16 7.68 -15.41
CA PHE A 129 -2.73 6.33 -15.52
C PHE A 129 -1.70 5.19 -15.39
N PRO A 130 -0.50 5.24 -16.00
CA PRO A 130 0.49 4.17 -15.86
C PRO A 130 1.01 3.99 -14.43
N ALA A 131 1.01 5.03 -13.59
CA ALA A 131 1.38 4.92 -12.19
C ALA A 131 0.39 4.04 -11.41
N GLN A 132 -0.92 4.09 -11.72
CA GLN A 132 -1.92 3.19 -11.14
C GLN A 132 -1.68 1.71 -11.51
N MET A 133 -1.04 1.45 -12.63
CA MET A 133 -0.72 0.10 -13.11
C MET A 133 0.53 -0.50 -12.44
N THR A 134 1.15 0.20 -11.51
CA THR A 134 2.20 -0.34 -10.62
C THR A 134 1.62 -1.07 -9.41
N ALA A 135 0.39 -0.71 -9.00
CA ALA A 135 -0.35 -1.27 -7.88
C ALA A 135 -1.22 -2.49 -8.29
N GLN A 136 -1.99 -3.01 -7.35
CA GLN A 136 -2.75 -4.24 -7.47
C GLN A 136 -3.55 -4.40 -8.79
N PRO A 137 -4.27 -3.39 -9.31
CA PRO A 137 -4.99 -3.54 -10.57
C PRO A 137 -4.10 -3.81 -11.79
N GLY A 138 -2.82 -3.45 -11.71
CA GLY A 138 -1.85 -3.67 -12.79
C GLY A 138 -1.30 -5.08 -12.88
N TYR A 139 -1.54 -5.96 -11.90
CA TYR A 139 -1.10 -7.36 -11.95
C TYR A 139 -2.02 -8.16 -12.86
N VAL A 140 -1.47 -8.69 -13.96
CA VAL A 140 -2.26 -9.35 -15.00
C VAL A 140 -2.48 -10.82 -14.67
N VAL A 141 -3.73 -11.24 -14.70
CA VAL A 141 -4.21 -12.58 -14.36
C VAL A 141 -4.53 -13.37 -15.62
N ALA A 142 -4.18 -14.66 -15.64
CA ALA A 142 -4.54 -15.53 -16.73
C ALA A 142 -6.07 -15.65 -16.88
N PRO A 143 -6.60 -15.65 -18.11
CA PRO A 143 -8.02 -15.87 -18.37
C PRO A 143 -8.59 -17.11 -17.68
N ALA A 144 -7.84 -18.21 -17.64
CA ALA A 144 -8.25 -19.46 -17.02
C ALA A 144 -8.48 -19.34 -15.50
N GLN A 145 -7.64 -18.57 -14.79
CA GLN A 145 -7.85 -18.31 -13.36
C GLN A 145 -9.14 -17.53 -13.13
N LEU A 146 -9.44 -16.52 -13.93
CA LEU A 146 -10.64 -15.71 -13.80
C LEU A 146 -11.90 -16.53 -14.10
N ASP A 147 -11.86 -17.39 -15.12
CA ASP A 147 -12.97 -18.27 -15.54
C ASP A 147 -13.28 -19.36 -14.51
N ALA A 148 -12.33 -19.72 -13.65
CA ALA A 148 -12.54 -20.70 -12.59
C ALA A 148 -13.52 -20.21 -11.49
N GLY A 149 -13.69 -18.87 -11.37
CA GLY A 149 -14.58 -18.28 -10.35
C GLY A 149 -14.10 -18.51 -8.91
N ALA A 150 -14.71 -17.84 -7.95
CA ALA A 150 -14.40 -18.05 -6.54
C ALA A 150 -14.93 -19.41 -6.02
N PRO A 151 -14.23 -20.11 -5.11
CA PRO A 151 -12.94 -19.72 -4.50
C PRO A 151 -11.71 -20.11 -5.32
N ALA A 152 -11.84 -20.87 -6.40
CA ALA A 152 -10.70 -21.40 -7.15
C ALA A 152 -9.79 -20.27 -7.71
N SER A 153 -10.37 -19.19 -8.23
CA SER A 153 -9.62 -18.04 -8.73
C SER A 153 -8.78 -17.32 -7.66
N SER A 154 -9.17 -17.42 -6.38
CA SER A 154 -8.40 -16.86 -5.27
C SER A 154 -7.30 -17.80 -4.77
N ASN A 155 -7.52 -19.12 -4.87
CA ASN A 155 -6.66 -20.13 -4.25
C ASN A 155 -5.65 -20.74 -5.23
N GLN A 156 -5.87 -20.62 -6.54
CA GLN A 156 -5.06 -21.23 -7.59
C GLN A 156 -4.58 -20.16 -8.58
N PRO A 157 -3.59 -19.33 -8.18
CA PRO A 157 -3.14 -18.22 -8.99
C PRO A 157 -2.38 -18.70 -10.25
N ILE A 158 -2.67 -18.09 -11.40
CA ILE A 158 -2.01 -18.33 -12.68
C ILE A 158 -1.52 -16.98 -13.22
N GLY A 159 -0.26 -16.68 -13.01
CA GLY A 159 0.38 -15.44 -13.44
C GLY A 159 1.54 -15.69 -14.39
N SER A 160 2.19 -14.61 -14.84
CA SER A 160 3.41 -14.64 -15.67
C SER A 160 4.71 -14.59 -14.85
N GLY A 161 4.60 -14.55 -13.51
CA GLY A 161 5.69 -14.25 -12.59
C GLY A 161 6.75 -15.36 -12.44
N PRO A 162 7.77 -15.05 -11.61
CA PRO A 162 8.97 -15.89 -11.47
C PRO A 162 8.74 -17.23 -10.75
N PHE A 163 7.66 -17.36 -9.99
CA PHE A 163 7.36 -18.60 -9.27
C PHE A 163 5.92 -19.06 -9.54
N ILE A 164 5.73 -20.38 -9.46
CA ILE A 164 4.42 -21.04 -9.59
C ILE A 164 4.05 -21.60 -8.25
N GLN A 165 2.82 -21.34 -7.79
CA GLN A 165 2.34 -21.90 -6.52
C GLN A 165 2.45 -23.42 -6.52
N LYS A 166 3.15 -23.96 -5.51
CA LYS A 166 3.20 -25.40 -5.24
C LYS A 166 2.13 -25.80 -4.25
N GLU A 167 2.01 -25.04 -3.17
CA GLU A 167 0.98 -25.25 -2.14
C GLU A 167 0.72 -23.96 -1.35
N TRP A 168 -0.45 -23.90 -0.76
CA TRP A 168 -0.83 -22.89 0.23
C TRP A 168 -1.58 -23.59 1.36
N ILE A 169 -1.05 -23.48 2.56
CA ILE A 169 -1.68 -23.95 3.80
C ILE A 169 -1.97 -22.71 4.63
N PRO A 170 -3.23 -22.24 4.71
CA PRO A 170 -3.61 -21.06 5.47
C PRO A 170 -3.06 -21.07 6.90
N ASP A 171 -2.68 -19.91 7.41
CA ASP A 171 -2.05 -19.71 8.73
C ASP A 171 -0.71 -20.45 8.95
N ASN A 172 -0.16 -21.08 7.92
CA ASN A 172 1.10 -21.80 8.00
C ASN A 172 2.12 -21.28 6.99
N HIS A 173 1.88 -21.49 5.69
CA HIS A 173 2.78 -21.00 4.64
C HIS A 173 2.14 -21.01 3.25
N TRP A 174 2.68 -20.16 2.39
CA TRP A 174 2.58 -20.26 0.94
C TRP A 174 3.93 -20.63 0.35
N MET A 175 3.97 -21.62 -0.55
CA MET A 175 5.21 -22.04 -1.22
C MET A 175 5.06 -21.95 -2.74
N GLY A 176 6.08 -21.34 -3.39
CA GLY A 176 6.21 -21.30 -4.84
C GLY A 176 7.54 -21.92 -5.28
N THR A 177 7.50 -22.64 -6.42
CA THR A 177 8.68 -23.17 -7.11
C THR A 177 9.00 -22.32 -8.32
N ARG A 178 10.28 -22.30 -8.72
CA ARG A 178 10.75 -21.58 -9.91
C ARG A 178 9.86 -21.86 -11.12
N ASN A 179 9.44 -20.81 -11.83
CA ASN A 179 8.81 -20.92 -13.14
C ASN A 179 9.90 -21.17 -14.20
N PRO A 180 9.98 -22.38 -14.80
CA PRO A 180 11.02 -22.68 -15.79
C PRO A 180 10.87 -21.88 -17.08
N ASN A 181 9.65 -21.37 -17.34
CA ASN A 181 9.31 -20.59 -18.51
C ASN A 181 9.23 -19.08 -18.24
N TYR A 182 9.78 -18.62 -17.11
CA TYR A 182 9.78 -17.19 -16.81
C TYR A 182 10.48 -16.42 -17.93
N TRP A 183 9.85 -15.36 -18.39
CA TRP A 183 10.24 -14.64 -19.61
C TRP A 183 11.52 -13.81 -19.48
N ARG A 184 11.94 -13.48 -18.24
CA ARG A 184 13.11 -12.64 -17.99
C ARG A 184 14.40 -13.42 -17.87
N SER A 185 15.48 -12.78 -18.33
CA SER A 185 16.86 -13.16 -18.05
C SER A 185 17.61 -11.96 -17.48
N ASP A 186 18.75 -12.20 -16.82
CA ASP A 186 19.66 -11.13 -16.42
C ASP A 186 20.47 -10.59 -17.60
N GLU A 187 21.28 -9.56 -17.35
CA GLU A 187 22.16 -8.94 -18.39
C GLU A 187 23.20 -9.90 -18.98
N LYS A 188 23.49 -11.01 -18.28
CA LYS A 188 24.41 -12.06 -18.74
C LYS A 188 23.71 -13.20 -19.45
N GLY A 189 22.38 -13.10 -19.63
CA GLY A 189 21.55 -14.12 -20.26
C GLY A 189 21.17 -15.30 -19.34
N ASN A 190 21.45 -15.25 -18.04
CA ASN A 190 21.02 -16.28 -17.11
C ASN A 190 19.50 -16.17 -16.88
N LYS A 191 18.81 -17.30 -16.91
CA LYS A 191 17.38 -17.37 -16.65
C LYS A 191 17.05 -16.97 -15.20
N LEU A 192 16.03 -16.15 -15.03
CA LEU A 192 15.47 -15.78 -13.73
C LEU A 192 14.25 -16.69 -13.40
N PRO A 193 13.86 -16.80 -12.12
CA PRO A 193 14.56 -16.32 -10.92
C PRO A 193 15.81 -17.17 -10.61
N TYR A 194 16.70 -16.65 -9.75
CA TYR A 194 17.88 -17.41 -9.32
C TYR A 194 17.56 -18.50 -8.26
N LEU A 195 16.54 -18.29 -7.44
CA LEU A 195 16.08 -19.24 -6.42
C LEU A 195 15.34 -20.43 -7.06
N ASP A 196 15.39 -21.60 -6.40
CA ASP A 196 14.59 -22.76 -6.79
C ASP A 196 13.17 -22.65 -6.25
N SER A 197 13.01 -22.05 -5.05
CA SER A 197 11.71 -21.86 -4.40
C SER A 197 11.74 -20.71 -3.41
N VAL A 198 10.53 -20.24 -3.08
CA VAL A 198 10.27 -19.28 -2.01
C VAL A 198 9.15 -19.82 -1.12
N GLU A 199 9.25 -19.56 0.17
CA GLU A 199 8.24 -19.92 1.16
C GLU A 199 7.92 -18.66 1.97
N PHE A 200 6.66 -18.23 1.97
CA PHE A 200 6.18 -17.11 2.79
C PHE A 200 5.43 -17.64 4.00
N ARG A 201 5.86 -17.23 5.21
CA ARG A 201 5.25 -17.62 6.48
C ARG A 201 4.60 -16.43 7.16
N PRO A 202 3.28 -16.43 7.39
CA PRO A 202 2.63 -15.39 8.19
C PRO A 202 3.06 -15.57 9.67
N ILE A 203 3.76 -14.58 10.17
CA ILE A 203 4.15 -14.48 11.60
C ILE A 203 3.73 -13.08 12.06
N VAL A 204 2.53 -12.97 12.59
CA VAL A 204 1.86 -11.69 12.86
C VAL A 204 2.62 -10.85 13.88
N ASP A 205 3.08 -11.44 14.97
CA ASP A 205 3.88 -10.74 15.96
C ASP A 205 5.30 -10.47 15.44
N SER A 206 5.66 -9.18 15.33
CA SER A 206 6.91 -8.74 14.72
C SER A 206 8.14 -9.17 15.52
N SER A 207 8.06 -9.22 16.85
CA SER A 207 9.17 -9.65 17.71
C SER A 207 9.42 -11.16 17.60
N THR A 208 8.34 -11.95 17.45
CA THR A 208 8.42 -13.37 17.12
C THR A 208 9.07 -13.57 15.76
N ARG A 209 8.69 -12.77 14.77
CA ARG A 209 9.25 -12.81 13.41
C ARG A 209 10.73 -12.44 13.40
N ALA A 210 11.14 -11.41 14.16
CA ALA A 210 12.55 -11.04 14.34
C ALA A 210 13.35 -12.20 15.04
N SER A 211 12.77 -12.83 16.04
CA SER A 211 13.39 -13.96 16.73
C SER A 211 13.54 -15.18 15.82
N ALA A 212 12.57 -15.47 14.95
CA ALA A 212 12.65 -16.54 13.96
C ALA A 212 13.76 -16.30 12.91
N LEU A 213 14.03 -15.04 12.52
CA LEU A 213 15.18 -14.71 11.68
C LEU A 213 16.51 -14.97 12.42
N LEU A 214 16.61 -14.53 13.67
CA LEU A 214 17.83 -14.67 14.46
C LEU A 214 18.16 -16.13 14.83
N SER A 215 17.12 -16.97 14.98
CA SER A 215 17.31 -18.43 15.19
C SER A 215 17.62 -19.20 13.91
N GLY A 216 17.35 -18.60 12.73
CA GLY A 216 17.51 -19.25 11.43
C GLY A 216 16.29 -20.08 10.97
N ASP A 217 15.14 -20.01 11.66
CA ASP A 217 13.91 -20.68 11.25
C ASP A 217 13.34 -20.07 9.95
N ILE A 218 13.55 -18.78 9.76
CA ILE A 218 13.34 -18.06 8.50
C ILE A 218 14.64 -17.40 8.04
N THR A 219 14.76 -17.11 6.76
CA THR A 219 15.98 -16.53 6.18
C THR A 219 15.85 -15.06 5.81
N MET A 220 14.63 -14.56 5.71
CA MET A 220 14.30 -13.15 5.49
C MET A 220 13.04 -12.77 6.24
N MET A 221 12.89 -11.52 6.56
CA MET A 221 11.66 -10.94 7.10
C MET A 221 11.53 -9.47 6.77
N GLN A 222 10.31 -8.96 6.81
CA GLN A 222 10.02 -7.52 6.78
C GLN A 222 9.43 -7.04 8.10
N THR A 223 9.66 -5.79 8.45
CA THR A 223 9.02 -5.12 9.58
C THR A 223 9.04 -3.60 9.41
N SER A 224 8.03 -2.95 9.99
CA SER A 224 7.99 -1.49 10.18
C SER A 224 7.92 -1.12 11.67
N SER A 225 8.03 -2.10 12.57
CA SER A 225 8.10 -1.89 14.02
C SER A 225 9.46 -1.33 14.42
N TRP A 226 9.51 -0.11 14.93
CA TRP A 226 10.77 0.51 15.34
C TRP A 226 11.48 -0.22 16.48
N ILE A 227 10.74 -0.84 17.40
CA ILE A 227 11.29 -1.71 18.45
C ILE A 227 12.13 -2.83 17.82
N ASP A 228 11.57 -3.49 16.79
CA ASP A 228 12.26 -4.58 16.10
C ASP A 228 13.32 -4.05 15.12
N ILE A 229 13.10 -2.91 14.47
CA ILE A 229 14.10 -2.24 13.63
C ILE A 229 15.36 -1.94 14.44
N ASN A 230 15.23 -1.38 15.64
CA ASN A 230 16.37 -1.07 16.52
C ASN A 230 17.13 -2.32 16.93
N LYS A 231 16.40 -3.40 17.28
CA LYS A 231 16.99 -4.72 17.57
C LYS A 231 17.75 -5.26 16.35
N LEU A 232 17.13 -5.28 15.18
CA LEU A 232 17.75 -5.79 13.95
C LEU A 232 18.95 -4.94 13.50
N ARG A 233 18.92 -3.62 13.70
CA ARG A 233 20.08 -2.73 13.45
C ARG A 233 21.27 -3.10 14.32
N SER A 234 21.04 -3.40 15.60
CA SER A 234 22.09 -3.87 16.51
C SER A 234 22.70 -5.18 16.02
N GLU A 235 21.87 -6.14 15.64
CA GLU A 235 22.31 -7.43 15.11
C GLU A 235 23.05 -7.31 13.77
N ALA A 236 22.59 -6.44 12.88
CA ALA A 236 23.27 -6.17 11.62
C ALA A 236 24.63 -5.51 11.85
N SER A 237 24.73 -4.58 12.82
CA SER A 237 26.00 -3.95 13.22
C SER A 237 26.99 -4.95 13.83
N ALA A 238 26.49 -5.94 14.57
CA ALA A 238 27.28 -7.08 15.06
C ALA A 238 27.66 -8.08 13.95
N GLY A 239 27.10 -7.91 12.77
CA GLY A 239 27.35 -8.75 11.60
C GLY A 239 26.69 -10.13 11.70
N THR A 240 25.61 -10.30 12.46
CA THR A 240 24.85 -11.58 12.55
C THR A 240 23.87 -11.75 11.41
N ILE A 241 23.30 -10.65 10.91
CA ILE A 241 22.36 -10.57 9.79
C ILE A 241 22.72 -9.43 8.85
N GLN A 242 21.96 -9.27 7.78
CA GLN A 242 21.92 -8.08 6.94
C GLN A 242 20.61 -7.33 7.17
N LEU A 243 20.64 -5.99 7.03
CA LEU A 243 19.47 -5.15 7.14
C LEU A 243 19.46 -4.16 5.97
N VAL A 244 18.36 -4.10 5.24
CA VAL A 244 18.12 -3.10 4.19
C VAL A 244 16.91 -2.28 4.62
N ALA A 245 17.06 -0.96 4.57
CA ALA A 245 15.99 -0.01 4.89
C ALA A 245 15.45 0.64 3.62
N ASP A 246 14.20 1.01 3.65
CA ASP A 246 13.58 1.83 2.61
C ASP A 246 14.03 3.30 2.70
N HIS A 247 14.04 4.00 1.57
CA HIS A 247 14.46 5.39 1.41
C HIS A 247 13.60 6.08 0.33
N GLY A 248 12.33 6.25 0.55
CA GLY A 248 11.47 6.92 -0.44
C GLY A 248 10.17 7.43 0.19
N GLU A 249 9.20 7.73 -0.64
CA GLU A 249 7.83 7.92 -0.18
C GLU A 249 7.38 6.63 0.49
N THR A 250 6.85 6.76 1.67
CA THR A 250 6.48 5.65 2.55
C THR A 250 5.07 5.86 3.06
N GLU A 251 4.45 4.81 3.56
CA GLU A 251 3.18 4.92 4.26
C GLU A 251 3.28 5.85 5.49
N GLU A 252 2.18 6.49 5.85
CA GLU A 252 2.06 7.24 7.09
C GLU A 252 1.27 6.46 8.13
N ASN A 253 1.73 6.55 9.39
CA ASN A 253 0.95 6.20 10.56
C ASN A 253 0.09 7.38 10.99
N PHE A 254 -1.19 7.16 11.22
CA PHE A 254 -2.13 8.21 11.60
C PHE A 254 -3.37 7.67 12.33
N ILE A 255 -4.12 8.58 12.97
CA ILE A 255 -5.51 8.30 13.31
C ILE A 255 -6.37 8.64 12.10
N LEU A 256 -7.16 7.68 11.66
CA LEU A 256 -8.18 7.82 10.63
C LEU A 256 -9.53 8.14 11.30
N PHE A 257 -10.16 9.26 10.96
CA PHE A 257 -11.52 9.57 11.39
C PHE A 257 -12.55 9.23 10.31
N ASN A 258 -13.70 8.71 10.74
CA ASN A 258 -14.89 8.68 9.91
C ASN A 258 -15.64 10.01 10.05
N THR A 259 -15.49 10.91 9.09
CA THR A 259 -16.06 12.26 9.13
C THR A 259 -17.58 12.32 8.96
N THR A 260 -18.24 11.17 8.89
CA THR A 260 -19.73 11.06 8.87
C THR A 260 -20.32 10.45 10.15
N LYS A 261 -19.48 10.17 11.17
CA LYS A 261 -19.90 9.54 12.42
C LYS A 261 -19.70 10.48 13.61
N ALA A 262 -20.77 10.77 14.33
CA ALA A 262 -20.67 11.51 15.59
C ALA A 262 -19.79 10.77 16.60
N PRO A 263 -19.00 11.49 17.40
CA PRO A 263 -18.81 12.94 17.34
C PRO A 263 -17.68 13.38 16.39
N ALA A 264 -17.05 12.46 15.64
CA ALA A 264 -15.96 12.76 14.71
C ALA A 264 -16.45 13.42 13.39
N ASP A 265 -17.74 13.56 13.18
CA ASP A 265 -18.32 14.33 12.06
C ASP A 265 -18.14 15.85 12.26
N ASP A 266 -18.00 16.32 13.49
CA ASP A 266 -17.71 17.72 13.78
C ASP A 266 -16.20 18.02 13.74
N VAL A 267 -15.80 19.00 12.94
CA VAL A 267 -14.40 19.39 12.79
C VAL A 267 -13.78 19.89 14.12
N ARG A 268 -14.57 20.49 15.04
CA ARG A 268 -14.09 20.93 16.36
C ARG A 268 -13.59 19.74 17.17
N VAL A 269 -14.28 18.60 17.08
CA VAL A 269 -13.84 17.37 17.78
C VAL A 269 -12.54 16.87 17.17
N ARG A 270 -12.43 16.73 15.87
CA ARG A 270 -11.20 16.25 15.22
C ARG A 270 -10.01 17.17 15.46
N LEU A 271 -10.17 18.49 15.30
CA LEU A 271 -9.16 19.51 15.65
C LEU A 271 -8.82 19.47 17.13
N GLY A 272 -9.85 19.37 18.00
CA GLY A 272 -9.66 19.24 19.44
C GLY A 272 -8.79 18.04 19.80
N LEU A 273 -9.07 16.87 19.25
CA LEU A 273 -8.27 15.66 19.45
C LEU A 273 -6.85 15.82 18.89
N ALA A 274 -6.68 16.45 17.73
CA ALA A 274 -5.35 16.71 17.18
C ALA A 274 -4.50 17.61 18.10
N TRP A 275 -5.06 18.68 18.66
CA TRP A 275 -4.37 19.53 19.64
C TRP A 275 -4.11 18.82 20.98
N CYS A 276 -4.96 17.84 21.37
CA CYS A 276 -4.78 17.05 22.59
C CYS A 276 -3.76 15.91 22.42
N THR A 277 -3.37 15.61 21.19
CA THR A 277 -2.43 14.54 20.89
C THR A 277 -0.99 15.06 21.00
N ASP A 278 -0.21 14.43 21.86
CA ASP A 278 1.23 14.59 21.97
C ASP A 278 1.89 13.56 21.02
N ARG A 279 2.19 14.00 19.79
CA ARG A 279 2.76 13.13 18.75
C ARG A 279 4.20 12.73 19.08
N ASP A 280 4.96 13.60 19.73
CA ASP A 280 6.34 13.30 20.12
C ASP A 280 6.36 12.21 21.20
N GLN A 281 5.41 12.26 22.14
CA GLN A 281 5.23 11.19 23.12
C GLN A 281 4.81 9.88 22.46
N TYR A 282 3.94 9.95 21.42
CA TYR A 282 3.53 8.76 20.66
C TYR A 282 4.72 8.10 19.94
N LEU A 283 5.54 8.88 19.24
CA LEU A 283 6.74 8.37 18.57
C LEU A 283 7.71 7.77 19.58
N THR A 284 8.00 8.50 20.67
CA THR A 284 8.91 8.03 21.74
C THR A 284 8.44 6.70 22.34
N ALA A 285 7.14 6.54 22.60
CA ALA A 285 6.58 5.31 23.13
C ALA A 285 6.72 4.09 22.19
N ASN A 286 6.82 4.36 20.88
CA ASN A 286 7.05 3.34 19.85
C ASN A 286 8.53 3.21 19.45
N GLU A 287 9.45 3.87 20.16
CA GLU A 287 10.88 3.96 19.82
C GLU A 287 11.14 4.54 18.41
N GLU A 288 10.19 5.29 17.87
CA GLU A 288 10.32 5.95 16.58
C GLU A 288 11.15 7.24 16.72
N PRO A 289 12.10 7.51 15.79
CA PRO A 289 12.84 8.76 15.77
C PRO A 289 11.92 9.96 15.50
N LEU A 290 12.16 11.08 16.20
CA LEU A 290 11.34 12.30 16.06
C LEU A 290 11.48 12.98 14.69
N ASP A 291 12.56 12.73 13.97
CA ASP A 291 12.76 13.20 12.59
C ASP A 291 11.88 12.46 11.55
N ARG A 292 11.20 11.41 11.97
CA ARG A 292 10.17 10.73 11.18
C ARG A 292 8.77 11.28 11.38
N ALA A 293 8.60 12.30 12.23
CA ALA A 293 7.29 12.89 12.49
C ALA A 293 6.64 13.42 11.20
N ALA A 294 5.40 13.02 10.96
CA ALA A 294 4.61 13.46 9.81
C ALA A 294 3.67 14.61 10.20
N ASP A 295 3.51 15.58 9.32
CA ASP A 295 2.50 16.64 9.41
C ASP A 295 1.54 16.63 8.19
N SER A 296 1.81 15.74 7.24
CA SER A 296 0.98 15.49 6.05
C SER A 296 1.26 14.08 5.51
N GLN A 297 0.61 13.73 4.41
CA GLN A 297 0.83 12.48 3.69
C GLN A 297 2.10 12.46 2.82
N PHE A 298 2.84 13.56 2.73
CA PHE A 298 4.09 13.61 1.99
C PHE A 298 5.27 13.79 2.93
N ALA A 299 6.32 13.00 2.70
CA ALA A 299 7.57 13.14 3.44
C ALA A 299 8.29 14.46 3.09
N PRO A 300 9.11 15.04 3.99
CA PRO A 300 9.75 16.32 3.76
C PRO A 300 10.68 16.41 2.54
N ASP A 301 11.16 15.27 2.03
CA ASP A 301 11.97 15.15 0.81
C ASP A 301 11.12 14.91 -0.45
N SER A 302 9.82 14.71 -0.33
CA SER A 302 8.90 14.64 -1.46
C SER A 302 8.85 15.96 -2.23
N PRO A 303 8.84 15.92 -3.58
CA PRO A 303 8.69 17.13 -4.39
C PRO A 303 7.33 17.81 -4.22
N TYR A 304 6.36 17.13 -3.60
CA TYR A 304 4.99 17.61 -3.35
C TYR A 304 4.78 18.11 -1.93
N TYR A 305 5.74 17.91 -1.02
CA TYR A 305 5.61 18.33 0.37
C TYR A 305 5.48 19.85 0.51
N VAL A 306 4.58 20.29 1.35
CA VAL A 306 4.56 21.64 1.90
C VAL A 306 4.39 21.55 3.40
N LYS A 307 5.21 22.30 4.15
CA LYS A 307 5.08 22.35 5.60
C LYS A 307 3.72 22.96 5.96
N THR A 308 3.01 22.28 6.84
CA THR A 308 1.74 22.75 7.40
C THR A 308 1.90 23.06 8.89
N ASP A 309 1.01 23.89 9.44
CA ASP A 309 0.94 24.15 10.88
C ASP A 309 0.04 23.10 11.55
N PHE A 310 0.35 21.83 11.33
CA PHE A 310 -0.47 20.72 11.85
C PHE A 310 -0.46 20.72 13.40
N PRO A 311 -1.65 20.56 14.05
CA PRO A 311 -1.79 20.59 15.50
C PRO A 311 -0.88 19.59 16.24
N ASN A 312 -0.29 20.01 17.36
CA ASN A 312 0.49 19.14 18.25
C ASN A 312 0.47 19.69 19.69
N ASN A 313 0.09 18.86 20.65
CA ASN A 313 0.25 19.00 22.12
C ASN A 313 -0.07 20.39 22.71
N ASP A 314 -1.23 20.95 22.38
CA ASP A 314 -1.80 22.11 23.09
C ASP A 314 -3.16 21.74 23.71
N VAL A 315 -3.10 21.15 24.90
CA VAL A 315 -4.28 20.66 25.63
C VAL A 315 -5.30 21.78 25.89
N ALA A 316 -4.86 23.02 26.07
CA ALA A 316 -5.76 24.14 26.33
C ALA A 316 -6.60 24.47 25.08
N LYS A 317 -5.97 24.53 23.90
CA LYS A 317 -6.68 24.71 22.62
C LYS A 317 -7.60 23.54 22.34
N GLY A 318 -7.09 22.30 22.49
CA GLY A 318 -7.88 21.10 22.26
C GLY A 318 -9.13 21.06 23.13
N LYS A 319 -8.95 21.28 24.45
CA LYS A 319 -10.06 21.32 25.41
C LYS A 319 -11.08 22.41 25.07
N ALA A 320 -10.64 23.58 24.66
CA ALA A 320 -11.55 24.69 24.29
C ALA A 320 -12.45 24.31 23.09
N LEU A 321 -11.92 23.57 22.10
CA LEU A 321 -12.71 23.08 20.96
C LEU A 321 -13.71 21.99 21.39
N ILE A 322 -13.31 21.07 22.27
CA ILE A 322 -14.20 20.04 22.81
C ILE A 322 -15.31 20.68 23.67
N ASP A 323 -14.97 21.67 24.49
CA ASP A 323 -15.96 22.40 25.29
C ASP A 323 -16.93 23.17 24.37
N ALA A 324 -16.46 23.81 23.30
CA ALA A 324 -17.31 24.48 22.30
C ALA A 324 -18.26 23.49 21.59
N TYR A 325 -17.80 22.26 21.29
CA TYR A 325 -18.68 21.21 20.77
C TYR A 325 -19.77 20.83 21.77
N LYS A 326 -19.43 20.70 23.08
CA LYS A 326 -20.39 20.35 24.14
C LYS A 326 -21.50 21.39 24.37
N VAL A 327 -21.28 22.65 23.94
CA VAL A 327 -22.35 23.67 24.02
C VAL A 327 -23.53 23.28 23.13
N ASP A 328 -23.25 22.78 21.93
CA ASP A 328 -24.27 22.37 20.96
C ASP A 328 -24.72 20.91 21.15
N HIS A 329 -23.86 20.09 21.78
CA HIS A 329 -24.06 18.66 21.99
C HIS A 329 -23.81 18.30 23.48
N PRO A 330 -24.76 18.60 24.36
CA PRO A 330 -24.59 18.35 25.80
C PRO A 330 -24.39 16.88 26.14
N GLY A 331 -23.41 16.57 26.96
CA GLY A 331 -23.07 15.22 27.40
C GLY A 331 -21.59 14.87 27.25
N ASP A 332 -21.27 13.61 27.47
CA ASP A 332 -19.89 13.10 27.34
C ASP A 332 -19.52 12.88 25.87
N VAL A 333 -18.33 13.34 25.49
CA VAL A 333 -17.76 13.06 24.19
C VAL A 333 -17.04 11.73 24.25
N THR A 334 -17.54 10.75 23.52
CA THR A 334 -16.97 9.39 23.49
C THR A 334 -16.52 9.03 22.07
N ILE A 335 -15.28 8.59 21.93
CA ILE A 335 -14.69 8.07 20.69
C ILE A 335 -14.45 6.57 20.83
N VAL A 336 -14.95 5.79 19.86
CA VAL A 336 -14.51 4.39 19.71
C VAL A 336 -13.24 4.40 18.87
N LEU A 337 -12.10 4.01 19.49
CA LEU A 337 -10.80 3.94 18.84
C LEU A 337 -10.46 2.48 18.53
N GLY A 338 -10.30 2.16 17.26
CA GLY A 338 -9.98 0.84 16.77
C GLY A 338 -8.50 0.65 16.46
N ALA A 339 -8.01 -0.59 16.64
CA ALA A 339 -6.68 -1.03 16.19
C ALA A 339 -6.67 -2.55 15.90
N ALA A 340 -5.62 -3.04 15.23
CA ALA A 340 -5.33 -4.47 15.15
C ALA A 340 -5.01 -5.03 16.55
N PRO A 341 -5.24 -6.33 16.82
CA PRO A 341 -5.07 -6.94 18.14
C PRO A 341 -3.59 -7.26 18.44
N THR A 342 -2.70 -6.29 18.22
CA THR A 342 -1.26 -6.42 18.51
C THR A 342 -0.93 -5.74 19.85
N PRO A 343 0.13 -6.16 20.56
CA PRO A 343 0.56 -5.50 21.79
C PRO A 343 0.81 -3.99 21.60
N VAL A 344 1.44 -3.61 20.48
CA VAL A 344 1.69 -2.20 20.13
C VAL A 344 0.39 -1.44 19.87
N GLY A 345 -0.55 -2.02 19.12
CA GLY A 345 -1.85 -1.40 18.86
C GLY A 345 -2.64 -1.14 20.14
N ILE A 346 -2.64 -2.09 21.08
CA ILE A 346 -3.30 -1.96 22.38
C ILE A 346 -2.63 -0.88 23.25
N ALA A 347 -1.28 -0.85 23.27
CA ALA A 347 -0.52 0.17 24.03
C ALA A 347 -0.78 1.57 23.46
N ASN A 348 -0.81 1.73 22.14
CA ASN A 348 -1.08 2.99 21.46
C ASN A 348 -2.51 3.49 21.72
N MET A 349 -3.53 2.62 21.69
CA MET A 349 -4.89 3.00 22.08
C MET A 349 -4.94 3.50 23.53
N SER A 350 -4.20 2.86 24.44
CA SER A 350 -4.18 3.26 25.86
C SER A 350 -3.48 4.60 26.07
N LEU A 351 -2.39 4.87 25.35
CA LEU A 351 -1.69 6.15 25.36
C LEU A 351 -2.61 7.28 24.84
N LEU A 352 -3.27 7.07 23.70
CA LEU A 352 -4.19 8.05 23.13
C LEU A 352 -5.42 8.28 24.02
N ALA A 353 -5.94 7.24 24.68
CA ALA A 353 -7.01 7.37 25.65
C ALA A 353 -6.60 8.27 26.84
N GLN A 354 -5.38 8.14 27.31
CA GLN A 354 -4.84 9.02 28.36
C GLN A 354 -4.69 10.46 27.86
N GLN A 355 -4.15 10.67 26.67
CA GLN A 355 -3.94 11.99 26.08
C GLN A 355 -5.28 12.72 25.85
N TRP A 356 -6.25 12.07 25.22
CA TRP A 356 -7.56 12.66 24.91
C TRP A 356 -8.43 12.84 26.16
N GLY A 357 -8.22 11.99 27.18
CA GLY A 357 -8.86 12.15 28.50
C GLY A 357 -8.54 13.48 29.16
N ARG A 358 -7.33 14.04 28.93
CA ARG A 358 -6.95 15.39 29.43
C ARG A 358 -7.84 16.50 28.88
N CYS A 359 -8.42 16.29 27.70
CA CYS A 359 -9.34 17.21 27.06
C CYS A 359 -10.83 16.89 27.32
N GLY A 360 -11.11 15.92 28.17
CA GLY A 360 -12.47 15.55 28.55
C GLY A 360 -13.18 14.67 27.53
N VAL A 361 -12.41 13.85 26.79
CA VAL A 361 -12.90 12.86 25.83
C VAL A 361 -12.70 11.46 26.39
N THR A 362 -13.75 10.66 26.40
CA THR A 362 -13.70 9.25 26.77
C THR A 362 -13.36 8.39 25.55
N VAL A 363 -12.40 7.48 25.67
CA VAL A 363 -12.04 6.55 24.61
C VAL A 363 -12.49 5.13 24.94
N GLN A 364 -13.31 4.56 24.07
CA GLN A 364 -13.63 3.13 24.08
C GLN A 364 -12.69 2.40 23.10
N GLN A 365 -11.85 1.53 23.63
CA GLN A 365 -10.88 0.77 22.83
C GLN A 365 -11.53 -0.45 22.20
N LYS A 366 -11.25 -0.70 20.90
CA LYS A 366 -11.76 -1.86 20.16
C LYS A 366 -10.63 -2.48 19.33
N THR A 367 -10.34 -3.75 19.56
CA THR A 367 -9.45 -4.52 18.69
C THR A 367 -10.25 -5.33 17.66
N THR A 368 -9.73 -5.46 16.45
CA THR A 368 -10.37 -6.19 15.35
C THR A 368 -9.30 -6.83 14.47
N GLU A 369 -9.50 -8.10 14.09
CA GLU A 369 -8.63 -8.81 13.14
C GLU A 369 -8.50 -8.07 11.81
N GLN A 370 -7.32 -8.13 11.18
CA GLN A 370 -6.95 -7.25 10.07
C GLN A 370 -7.94 -7.25 8.91
N SER A 371 -8.34 -8.41 8.41
CA SER A 371 -9.29 -8.48 7.27
C SER A 371 -10.65 -7.87 7.62
N LYS A 372 -11.16 -8.17 8.81
CA LYS A 372 -12.40 -7.57 9.31
C LYS A 372 -12.24 -6.08 9.59
N PHE A 373 -11.07 -5.65 10.08
CA PHE A 373 -10.78 -4.25 10.35
C PHE A 373 -10.84 -3.41 9.07
N ILE A 374 -10.30 -3.93 7.97
CA ILE A 374 -10.38 -3.30 6.65
C ILE A 374 -11.85 -3.21 6.18
N ILE A 375 -12.63 -4.30 6.29
CA ILE A 375 -14.05 -4.30 5.87
C ILE A 375 -14.90 -3.38 6.74
N ASP A 376 -14.73 -3.39 8.07
CA ASP A 376 -15.44 -2.47 8.97
C ASP A 376 -15.12 -1.01 8.62
N THR A 377 -13.88 -0.73 8.25
CA THR A 377 -13.44 0.61 7.83
C THR A 377 -14.06 0.99 6.47
N ALA A 378 -13.98 0.13 5.47
CA ALA A 378 -14.56 0.35 4.14
C ALA A 378 -16.10 0.52 4.17
N THR A 379 -16.77 -0.17 5.11
CA THR A 379 -18.22 -0.03 5.31
C THR A 379 -18.62 1.08 6.30
N GLY A 380 -17.64 1.83 6.84
CA GLY A 380 -17.86 2.95 7.77
C GLY A 380 -18.33 2.53 9.16
N GLN A 381 -18.04 1.30 9.60
CA GLN A 381 -18.41 0.79 10.92
C GLN A 381 -17.36 1.10 11.99
N TYR A 382 -16.90 2.36 12.02
CA TYR A 382 -15.91 2.86 12.95
C TYR A 382 -16.11 4.36 13.19
N THR A 383 -15.51 4.91 14.24
CA THR A 383 -15.44 6.36 14.52
C THR A 383 -14.02 6.87 14.30
N ALA A 384 -13.03 6.22 14.92
CA ALA A 384 -11.61 6.49 14.74
C ALA A 384 -10.82 5.18 14.74
N ASN A 385 -9.79 5.09 13.92
CA ASN A 385 -8.89 3.92 13.83
C ASN A 385 -7.43 4.39 13.83
N ILE A 386 -6.55 3.65 14.51
CA ILE A 386 -5.12 3.71 14.25
C ILE A 386 -4.90 3.02 12.91
N TRP A 387 -4.29 3.72 11.96
CA TRP A 387 -4.20 3.29 10.58
C TRP A 387 -2.84 3.59 9.97
N ARG A 388 -2.54 2.91 8.86
CA ARG A 388 -1.32 3.11 8.06
C ARG A 388 -1.68 3.01 6.58
N GLN A 389 -1.30 4.01 5.77
CA GLN A 389 -1.63 4.08 4.33
C GLN A 389 -0.84 5.17 3.59
N PHE A 390 -1.08 5.33 2.28
CA PHE A 390 -0.66 6.39 1.37
C PHE A 390 0.79 6.29 0.89
N ALA A 391 1.17 5.12 0.38
CA ALA A 391 2.54 4.82 -0.06
C ALA A 391 2.81 4.97 -1.55
N ALA A 392 1.99 5.70 -2.30
CA ALA A 392 2.19 5.81 -3.74
C ALA A 392 3.25 6.86 -4.09
N SER A 393 4.36 6.44 -4.74
CA SER A 393 5.39 7.37 -5.24
C SER A 393 4.84 8.45 -6.17
N ASP A 394 3.87 8.14 -7.01
CA ASP A 394 3.05 9.15 -7.67
C ASP A 394 1.79 9.37 -6.84
N PRO A 395 1.55 10.59 -6.32
CA PRO A 395 0.41 10.85 -5.43
C PRO A 395 -0.97 10.55 -6.02
N ASP A 396 -1.08 10.47 -7.35
CA ASP A 396 -2.32 10.05 -8.00
C ASP A 396 -2.66 8.58 -7.75
N GLY A 397 -1.69 7.77 -7.37
CA GLY A 397 -1.93 6.41 -6.89
C GLY A 397 -2.83 6.38 -5.66
N ASP A 398 -2.79 7.44 -4.83
CA ASP A 398 -3.61 7.61 -3.63
C ASP A 398 -4.90 8.44 -3.85
N TYR A 399 -5.12 8.95 -5.06
CA TYR A 399 -6.32 9.72 -5.41
C TYR A 399 -7.61 9.10 -4.90
N HIS A 400 -7.76 7.79 -5.04
CA HIS A 400 -9.00 7.09 -4.71
C HIS A 400 -9.31 7.08 -3.21
N TRP A 401 -8.29 7.25 -2.36
CA TRP A 401 -8.45 7.36 -0.91
C TRP A 401 -8.94 8.74 -0.47
N TRP A 402 -8.68 9.80 -1.26
CA TRP A 402 -8.99 11.18 -0.90
C TRP A 402 -10.15 11.79 -1.69
N ALA A 403 -10.44 11.30 -2.90
CA ALA A 403 -11.48 11.85 -3.76
C ALA A 403 -12.88 11.71 -3.16
N GLY A 404 -13.61 12.81 -3.06
CA GLY A 404 -14.95 12.87 -2.49
C GLY A 404 -15.97 12.02 -3.24
N ARG A 405 -15.76 11.79 -4.56
CA ARG A 405 -16.59 10.85 -5.34
C ARG A 405 -16.57 9.41 -4.78
N ASN A 406 -15.53 9.08 -4.02
CA ASN A 406 -15.35 7.81 -3.33
C ASN A 406 -15.69 7.87 -1.83
N ALA A 407 -16.26 8.98 -1.32
CA ALA A 407 -16.64 9.14 0.08
C ALA A 407 -18.03 8.58 0.40
N THR A 408 -18.84 8.30 -0.62
CA THR A 408 -20.25 7.89 -0.49
C THR A 408 -20.45 6.42 -0.83
N GLY A 409 -21.54 5.85 -0.31
CA GLY A 409 -21.90 4.45 -0.52
C GLY A 409 -21.68 3.59 0.72
N VAL A 410 -22.20 2.36 0.67
CA VAL A 410 -22.04 1.39 1.77
C VAL A 410 -20.58 0.95 1.85
N LEU A 411 -19.98 0.64 0.71
CA LEU A 411 -18.58 0.25 0.58
C LEU A 411 -17.82 1.36 -0.13
N THR A 412 -16.72 1.83 0.46
CA THR A 412 -15.87 2.88 -0.13
C THR A 412 -14.41 2.73 0.27
N VAL A 413 -13.51 3.28 -0.55
CA VAL A 413 -12.07 3.37 -0.27
C VAL A 413 -11.66 4.75 0.26
N ASN A 414 -12.45 5.82 0.08
CA ASN A 414 -12.24 7.04 0.86
C ASN A 414 -12.72 6.76 2.31
N PHE A 415 -11.85 6.12 3.07
CA PHE A 415 -12.19 5.64 4.41
C PHE A 415 -12.57 6.78 5.35
N ALA A 416 -11.92 7.94 5.25
CA ALA A 416 -12.30 9.13 6.03
C ALA A 416 -13.72 9.63 5.69
N ARG A 417 -14.28 9.22 4.54
CA ARG A 417 -15.58 9.67 4.02
C ARG A 417 -15.67 11.19 3.88
N LEU A 418 -14.51 11.84 3.74
CA LEU A 418 -14.42 13.28 3.55
C LEU A 418 -14.77 13.64 2.09
N ASN A 419 -15.71 14.56 1.92
CA ASN A 419 -16.06 15.12 0.61
C ASN A 419 -15.92 16.64 0.68
N ASP A 420 -14.77 17.17 0.30
CA ASP A 420 -14.45 18.59 0.26
C ASP A 420 -14.26 19.05 -1.19
N PRO A 421 -14.98 20.09 -1.66
CA PRO A 421 -14.89 20.55 -3.05
C PRO A 421 -13.49 21.00 -3.47
N GLN A 422 -12.71 21.64 -2.58
CA GLN A 422 -11.37 22.11 -2.89
C GLN A 422 -10.38 20.95 -3.03
N ILE A 423 -10.52 19.91 -2.18
CA ILE A 423 -9.75 18.68 -2.32
C ILE A 423 -10.08 18.00 -3.66
N ASN A 424 -11.35 17.88 -4.00
CA ASN A 424 -11.78 17.24 -5.25
C ASN A 424 -11.22 17.96 -6.48
N GLU A 425 -11.35 19.28 -6.53
CA GLU A 425 -10.82 20.09 -7.62
C GLU A 425 -9.29 19.98 -7.75
N ALA A 426 -8.58 20.01 -6.63
CA ALA A 426 -7.13 19.86 -6.60
C ALA A 426 -6.69 18.48 -7.14
N LEU A 427 -7.34 17.40 -6.69
CA LEU A 427 -7.05 16.05 -7.14
C LEU A 427 -7.32 15.87 -8.64
N ASP A 428 -8.47 16.35 -9.12
CA ASP A 428 -8.84 16.25 -10.54
C ASP A 428 -7.88 17.08 -11.42
N LYS A 429 -7.47 18.27 -10.96
CA LYS A 429 -6.47 19.12 -11.62
C LYS A 429 -5.10 18.41 -11.71
N ALA A 430 -4.64 17.80 -10.62
CA ALA A 430 -3.36 17.10 -10.59
C ALA A 430 -3.34 15.86 -11.50
N ARG A 431 -4.44 15.10 -11.54
CA ARG A 431 -4.60 13.89 -12.36
C ARG A 431 -4.61 14.18 -13.86
N ALA A 432 -5.18 15.32 -14.24
CA ALA A 432 -5.40 15.66 -15.65
C ALA A 432 -4.14 16.07 -16.42
N THR A 433 -3.01 16.30 -15.75
CA THR A 433 -1.80 16.87 -16.37
C THR A 433 -0.51 16.21 -15.90
N PRO A 434 0.51 16.08 -16.79
CA PRO A 434 1.86 15.73 -16.39
C PRO A 434 2.71 16.94 -15.91
N ASP A 435 2.16 18.19 -15.95
CA ASP A 435 2.86 19.39 -15.54
C ASP A 435 3.11 19.38 -14.02
N GLU A 436 4.38 19.25 -13.63
CA GLU A 436 4.78 19.16 -12.23
C GLU A 436 4.43 20.42 -11.41
N ALA A 437 4.47 21.61 -12.00
CA ALA A 437 4.16 22.84 -11.28
C ALA A 437 2.67 22.90 -10.92
N VAL A 438 1.80 22.52 -11.86
CA VAL A 438 0.36 22.41 -11.64
C VAL A 438 0.04 21.35 -10.59
N ARG A 439 0.71 20.21 -10.66
CA ARG A 439 0.53 19.12 -9.70
C ARG A 439 0.98 19.52 -8.29
N LYS A 440 2.15 20.19 -8.16
CA LYS A 440 2.65 20.69 -6.87
C LYS A 440 1.67 21.68 -6.21
N GLU A 441 1.13 22.63 -6.97
CA GLU A 441 0.11 23.57 -6.47
C GLU A 441 -1.15 22.84 -5.98
N ALA A 442 -1.61 21.86 -6.75
CA ALA A 442 -2.79 21.08 -6.41
C ALA A 442 -2.59 20.25 -5.12
N TYR A 443 -1.47 19.54 -5.00
CA TYR A 443 -1.17 18.78 -3.79
C TYR A 443 -0.87 19.66 -2.57
N ALA A 444 -0.36 20.88 -2.76
CA ALA A 444 -0.26 21.85 -1.69
C ALA A 444 -1.64 22.28 -1.16
N THR A 445 -2.63 22.44 -2.05
CA THR A 445 -4.02 22.70 -1.67
C THR A 445 -4.60 21.54 -0.88
N LEU A 446 -4.39 20.30 -1.33
CA LEU A 446 -4.81 19.07 -0.62
C LEU A 446 -4.29 19.07 0.83
N GLN A 447 -2.96 19.25 1.03
CA GLN A 447 -2.33 19.22 2.36
C GLN A 447 -2.89 20.28 3.31
N LYS A 448 -3.06 21.52 2.83
CA LYS A 448 -3.65 22.62 3.60
C LYS A 448 -5.08 22.30 4.04
N ARG A 449 -5.91 21.81 3.10
CA ARG A 449 -7.29 21.46 3.41
C ARG A 449 -7.39 20.30 4.39
N GLN A 450 -6.53 19.28 4.26
CA GLN A 450 -6.50 18.18 5.22
C GLN A 450 -6.03 18.64 6.61
N THR A 451 -5.13 19.61 6.70
CA THR A 451 -4.74 20.23 7.99
C THR A 451 -5.88 21.01 8.62
N GLU A 452 -6.68 21.72 7.82
CA GLU A 452 -7.85 22.47 8.31
C GLU A 452 -9.01 21.56 8.75
N LEU A 453 -9.24 20.45 8.04
CA LEU A 453 -10.39 19.56 8.24
C LEU A 453 -10.08 18.37 9.14
N VAL A 454 -8.83 18.05 9.33
CA VAL A 454 -8.29 16.95 10.16
C VAL A 454 -9.04 15.62 9.94
N PRO A 455 -9.09 15.08 8.73
CA PRO A 455 -9.55 13.70 8.55
C PRO A 455 -8.58 12.67 9.14
N TYR A 456 -7.32 13.10 9.35
CA TYR A 456 -6.22 12.31 9.88
C TYR A 456 -5.49 13.07 10.99
N ILE A 457 -4.99 12.38 12.03
CA ILE A 457 -3.95 12.90 12.91
C ILE A 457 -2.68 12.15 12.56
N TRP A 458 -1.76 12.82 11.89
CA TRP A 458 -0.51 12.27 11.42
C TRP A 458 0.44 11.99 12.59
N PHE A 459 1.13 10.83 12.57
CA PHE A 459 2.18 10.50 13.53
C PHE A 459 3.54 10.47 12.88
N SER A 460 3.77 9.54 11.94
CA SER A 460 5.09 9.32 11.34
C SER A 460 5.01 8.83 9.91
N HIS A 461 6.08 9.09 9.17
CA HIS A 461 6.39 8.40 7.93
C HIS A 461 7.01 7.04 8.27
N THR A 462 6.35 5.96 7.86
CA THR A 462 6.75 4.59 8.15
C THR A 462 8.14 4.28 7.59
N GLN A 463 8.93 3.53 8.32
CA GLN A 463 10.16 2.95 7.81
C GLN A 463 9.99 1.46 7.67
N TRP A 464 10.09 0.95 6.47
CA TRP A 464 10.19 -0.48 6.25
C TRP A 464 11.65 -0.93 6.25
N VAL A 465 11.89 -2.13 6.77
CA VAL A 465 13.18 -2.81 6.68
C VAL A 465 13.00 -4.27 6.30
N ILE A 466 13.98 -4.79 5.58
CA ILE A 466 14.16 -6.23 5.33
C ILE A 466 15.38 -6.69 6.12
N GLY A 467 15.16 -7.58 7.09
CA GLY A 467 16.21 -8.37 7.72
C GLY A 467 16.47 -9.64 6.93
N ALA A 468 17.73 -10.01 6.73
CA ALA A 468 18.10 -11.21 5.99
C ALA A 468 19.32 -11.92 6.58
N ALA A 469 19.36 -13.25 6.46
CA ALA A 469 20.51 -14.05 6.78
C ALA A 469 21.73 -13.64 5.95
N LYS A 470 22.94 -13.81 6.49
CA LYS A 470 24.20 -13.33 5.86
C LYS A 470 24.47 -13.86 4.47
N ASN A 471 24.00 -15.05 4.16
CA ASN A 471 24.20 -15.71 2.87
C ASN A 471 23.16 -15.34 1.81
N ILE A 472 22.18 -14.50 2.13
CA ILE A 472 21.24 -13.97 1.13
C ILE A 472 21.91 -12.80 0.41
N ARG A 473 21.79 -12.75 -0.90
CA ARG A 473 22.34 -11.70 -1.75
C ARG A 473 21.28 -11.06 -2.60
N ASN A 474 21.52 -9.81 -2.98
CA ASN A 474 20.68 -9.03 -3.88
C ASN A 474 19.23 -8.90 -3.38
N ILE A 475 19.08 -8.46 -2.12
CA ILE A 475 17.80 -8.43 -1.40
C ILE A 475 16.81 -7.47 -2.08
N THR A 476 17.27 -6.30 -2.53
CA THR A 476 16.43 -5.23 -3.08
C THR A 476 16.89 -4.69 -4.43
N ASN A 477 18.08 -5.05 -4.88
CA ASN A 477 18.67 -4.53 -6.12
C ASN A 477 18.20 -5.33 -7.35
N VAL A 478 16.93 -5.18 -7.71
CA VAL A 478 16.32 -5.83 -8.86
C VAL A 478 16.32 -4.85 -10.02
N SER A 479 16.76 -5.28 -11.21
CA SER A 479 16.61 -4.49 -12.44
C SER A 479 15.20 -4.64 -12.97
N LEU A 480 14.64 -3.56 -13.51
CA LEU A 480 13.44 -3.60 -14.33
C LEU A 480 13.75 -4.26 -15.69
N PRO A 481 12.74 -4.67 -16.48
CA PRO A 481 12.97 -5.37 -17.75
C PRO A 481 13.87 -4.65 -18.76
N ASP A 482 13.86 -3.32 -18.75
CA ASP A 482 14.66 -2.47 -19.65
C ASP A 482 15.98 -1.98 -19.03
N GLY A 483 16.42 -2.60 -17.92
CA GLY A 483 17.72 -2.41 -17.30
C GLY A 483 17.80 -1.34 -16.22
N GLN A 484 16.77 -0.51 -16.03
CA GLN A 484 16.80 0.47 -14.94
C GLN A 484 16.72 -0.25 -13.57
N PRO A 485 17.36 0.29 -12.52
CA PRO A 485 17.17 -0.21 -11.17
C PRO A 485 15.72 0.05 -10.70
N SER A 486 15.08 -0.94 -10.08
CA SER A 486 13.76 -0.77 -9.47
C SER A 486 13.83 0.03 -8.16
N ALA A 487 12.72 0.61 -7.75
CA ALA A 487 12.56 1.12 -6.39
C ALA A 487 12.79 -0.03 -5.38
N PRO A 488 13.64 0.13 -4.36
CA PRO A 488 14.13 -0.99 -3.56
C PRO A 488 13.05 -1.76 -2.81
N MET A 489 12.09 -1.09 -2.19
CA MET A 489 11.06 -1.71 -1.37
C MET A 489 9.66 -1.23 -1.72
N LEU A 490 9.44 -0.91 -3.01
CA LEU A 490 8.17 -0.43 -3.54
C LEU A 490 7.72 -1.31 -4.72
N ALA A 491 7.60 -2.61 -4.46
CA ALA A 491 7.14 -3.56 -5.48
C ALA A 491 5.61 -3.68 -5.46
N GLY A 492 4.95 -2.64 -5.95
CA GLY A 492 3.50 -2.50 -5.98
C GLY A 492 2.89 -1.93 -4.70
N PHE A 493 3.57 -2.05 -3.59
CA PHE A 493 3.22 -1.51 -2.27
C PHE A 493 4.48 -1.29 -1.45
N ASP A 494 4.44 -0.34 -0.50
CA ASP A 494 5.58 -0.04 0.38
C ASP A 494 5.92 -1.25 1.27
N GLY A 495 7.24 -1.47 1.47
CA GLY A 495 7.76 -2.64 2.17
C GLY A 495 7.76 -3.94 1.35
N ALA A 496 7.17 -3.98 0.16
CA ALA A 496 7.18 -5.16 -0.69
C ALA A 496 8.40 -5.21 -1.62
N VAL A 497 8.95 -6.42 -1.81
CA VAL A 497 10.12 -6.64 -2.68
C VAL A 497 9.88 -7.74 -3.70
N ARG A 498 10.62 -7.69 -4.81
CA ARG A 498 10.70 -8.78 -5.80
C ARG A 498 11.90 -9.65 -5.53
N LEU A 499 11.68 -10.95 -5.38
CA LEU A 499 12.75 -11.93 -5.14
C LEU A 499 13.33 -12.53 -6.44
N THR A 500 13.02 -11.92 -7.59
CA THR A 500 13.40 -12.42 -8.93
C THR A 500 14.91 -12.57 -9.10
N GLN A 501 15.71 -11.66 -8.55
CA GLN A 501 17.17 -11.65 -8.66
C GLN A 501 17.87 -11.90 -7.31
N THR A 502 17.12 -12.29 -6.28
CA THR A 502 17.68 -12.71 -4.99
C THR A 502 18.31 -14.09 -5.13
N TRP A 503 19.45 -14.33 -4.46
CA TRP A 503 20.13 -15.61 -4.48
C TRP A 503 20.80 -15.95 -3.15
N ILE A 504 21.13 -17.21 -2.96
CA ILE A 504 21.78 -17.73 -1.76
C ILE A 504 23.23 -18.08 -2.13
N GLU A 505 24.18 -17.54 -1.33
CA GLU A 505 25.59 -17.85 -1.44
C GLU A 505 25.93 -19.20 -0.84
#